data_bdd88d17845ce5704bfa93ccd0ed9d04
#
_entry.id   bdd88d17845ce5704bfa93ccd0ed9d04
#
_cell.length_a   1.000
_cell.length_b   1.000
_cell.length_c   1.000
_cell.angle_alpha   90.00
_cell.angle_beta   90.00
_cell.angle_gamma   90.00
#
_symmetry.space_group_name_H-M   'P 1'
#
loop_
_entity.id
_entity.type
_entity.pdbx_description
1 polymer ?
#
loop_
_entity_poly.entity_id
_entity_poly.type
_entity_poly.pdbx_seq_one_letter_code
_entity_poly.pdbx_strand_id
1 'polypeptide(L)'
;MEKNTFSKEKLEMNLLKDNIPHLVRKLALPAMVGMLFQTLYNIVDTFYAGKISPEALAALSKSFPIYFIIVATSIGVTVAGTSLIGNSIGEKNKENILNYFTHIIYFGVLISVVITLIGLNFSDKIFSLMVTTKEVTELGLEYTDIIFSGSILFILVVALNSLLHAEGDTKTYRNVLILSFLINLILNPILIFGLLFFPALGVKGIAISTIFSQSVAFFIILFKILKNPRIKEITNKFLIPKLFYFINIFFTSMPIVVSIFAYSITAAIVLAYIGQSGEYAVAGYGAGTRIEQVVLLPILGINTAIISIISQNFGAKNFDRVKETYFTSIKYSFLIMIVSGIFLYILSDLIISFFSSDPVVIEFGSKYLKICAFILPAYPIFFLSNGLFMAIKKSENAMISNLFRNGFNPIMVFLFARYINASFETFFWLWAGVNWIFSGIYLSILILYLKLRLEKTSAVVNPQP
;
A
#
# COMPACT_ATOMS: atom_id res chain seq x y z
N MET A 1 -5.42 50.75 -25.25
CA MET A 1 -4.94 50.10 -23.99
C MET A 1 -5.65 48.78 -23.83
N GLU A 2 -5.13 47.73 -24.49
CA GLU A 2 -5.62 46.36 -24.33
C GLU A 2 -5.05 45.78 -23.05
N LYS A 3 -5.92 45.46 -22.11
CA LYS A 3 -5.55 44.74 -20.91
C LYS A 3 -5.24 43.30 -21.29
N ASN A 4 -3.95 42.97 -21.31
CA ASN A 4 -3.43 41.60 -21.32
C ASN A 4 -3.92 40.86 -20.08
N THR A 5 -5.04 40.18 -20.18
CA THR A 5 -5.46 39.15 -19.25
C THR A 5 -4.70 37.86 -19.60
N PHE A 6 -3.46 37.76 -19.17
CA PHE A 6 -2.81 36.44 -19.03
C PHE A 6 -3.58 35.63 -17.97
N SER A 7 -4.57 34.87 -18.42
CA SER A 7 -5.09 33.76 -17.65
C SER A 7 -3.90 32.84 -17.38
N LYS A 8 -3.51 32.73 -16.12
CA LYS A 8 -2.63 31.63 -15.66
C LYS A 8 -3.37 30.32 -15.94
N GLU A 9 -3.27 29.79 -17.16
CA GLU A 9 -3.50 28.39 -17.42
C GLU A 9 -2.58 27.65 -16.43
N LYS A 10 -3.18 27.05 -15.40
CA LYS A 10 -2.49 26.05 -14.61
C LYS A 10 -2.02 25.01 -15.61
N LEU A 11 -0.73 24.98 -15.92
CA LEU A 11 -0.11 23.94 -16.74
C LEU A 11 -0.52 22.60 -16.12
N GLU A 12 -1.58 22.01 -16.67
CA GLU A 12 -2.03 20.67 -16.28
C GLU A 12 -0.91 19.71 -16.64
N MET A 13 -0.50 18.92 -15.65
CA MET A 13 0.57 17.94 -15.81
C MET A 13 0.18 16.90 -16.85
N ASN A 14 1.01 16.73 -17.87
CA ASN A 14 0.76 15.78 -18.96
C ASN A 14 1.66 14.54 -18.81
N LEU A 15 1.08 13.42 -18.32
CA LEU A 15 1.81 12.19 -18.09
C LEU A 15 2.41 11.56 -19.37
N LEU A 16 1.88 11.94 -20.55
CA LEU A 16 2.36 11.44 -21.84
C LEU A 16 3.50 12.25 -22.44
N LYS A 17 3.71 13.51 -21.98
CA LYS A 17 4.65 14.43 -22.65
C LYS A 17 5.70 15.03 -21.73
N ASP A 18 5.36 15.31 -20.46
CA ASP A 18 6.26 15.97 -19.53
C ASP A 18 7.48 15.11 -19.19
N ASN A 19 8.55 15.75 -18.74
CA ASN A 19 9.81 15.09 -18.37
C ASN A 19 9.61 14.04 -17.27
N ILE A 20 10.04 12.80 -17.47
CA ILE A 20 9.83 11.66 -16.59
C ILE A 20 10.37 11.88 -15.16
N PRO A 21 11.63 12.31 -14.95
CA PRO A 21 12.16 12.67 -13.63
C PRO A 21 11.28 13.65 -12.86
N HIS A 22 10.77 14.67 -13.56
CA HIS A 22 9.88 15.66 -12.95
C HIS A 22 8.52 15.04 -12.55
N LEU A 23 7.93 14.22 -13.44
CA LEU A 23 6.66 13.53 -13.19
C LEU A 23 6.78 12.60 -11.98
N VAL A 24 7.81 11.74 -11.95
CA VAL A 24 8.04 10.81 -10.84
C VAL A 24 8.14 11.57 -9.52
N ARG A 25 8.98 12.61 -9.43
CA ARG A 25 9.11 13.40 -8.20
C ARG A 25 7.80 14.10 -7.81
N LYS A 26 7.09 14.69 -8.77
CA LYS A 26 5.88 15.48 -8.53
C LYS A 26 4.70 14.61 -8.06
N LEU A 27 4.67 13.33 -8.44
CA LEU A 27 3.66 12.37 -8.02
C LEU A 27 4.08 11.61 -6.75
N ALA A 28 5.34 11.20 -6.66
CA ALA A 28 5.83 10.38 -5.56
C ALA A 28 5.86 11.13 -4.21
N LEU A 29 6.33 12.39 -4.20
CA LEU A 29 6.43 13.15 -2.95
C LEU A 29 5.09 13.31 -2.23
N PRO A 30 3.98 13.73 -2.90
CA PRO A 30 2.70 13.77 -2.22
C PRO A 30 2.22 12.40 -1.75
N ALA A 31 2.43 11.34 -2.55
CA ALA A 31 2.04 9.99 -2.16
C ALA A 31 2.81 9.52 -0.90
N MET A 32 4.13 9.74 -0.84
CA MET A 32 4.95 9.45 0.35
C MET A 32 4.43 10.17 1.60
N VAL A 33 4.17 11.48 1.49
CA VAL A 33 3.65 12.27 2.61
C VAL A 33 2.29 11.74 3.05
N GLY A 34 1.41 11.40 2.11
CA GLY A 34 0.11 10.78 2.43
C GLY A 34 0.26 9.48 3.21
N MET A 35 1.14 8.59 2.74
CA MET A 35 1.41 7.30 3.42
C MET A 35 2.05 7.48 4.81
N LEU A 36 2.90 8.50 4.98
CA LEU A 36 3.43 8.85 6.30
C LEU A 36 2.30 9.22 7.27
N PHE A 37 1.37 10.07 6.85
CA PHE A 37 0.23 10.45 7.69
C PHE A 37 -0.71 9.27 7.96
N GLN A 38 -0.86 8.35 7.01
CA GLN A 38 -1.58 7.09 7.23
C GLN A 38 -0.90 6.20 8.29
N THR A 39 0.44 6.15 8.29
CA THR A 39 1.19 5.44 9.33
C THR A 39 1.04 6.11 10.70
N LEU A 40 1.15 7.44 10.75
CA LEU A 40 0.95 8.22 11.98
C LEU A 40 -0.47 8.04 12.54
N TYR A 41 -1.47 7.95 11.68
CA TYR A 41 -2.86 7.66 12.04
C TYR A 41 -2.96 6.36 12.86
N ASN A 42 -2.39 5.26 12.37
CA ASN A 42 -2.38 3.97 13.07
C ASN A 42 -1.60 4.03 14.39
N ILE A 43 -0.53 4.84 14.45
CA ILE A 43 0.25 5.05 15.69
C ILE A 43 -0.60 5.77 16.73
N VAL A 44 -1.36 6.77 16.33
CA VAL A 44 -2.26 7.53 17.22
C VAL A 44 -3.34 6.63 17.82
N ASP A 45 -3.97 5.78 16.99
CA ASP A 45 -4.98 4.83 17.48
C ASP A 45 -4.39 3.87 18.52
N THR A 46 -3.19 3.33 18.23
CA THR A 46 -2.47 2.43 19.14
C THR A 46 -2.06 3.15 20.44
N PHE A 47 -1.60 4.39 20.33
CA PHE A 47 -1.24 5.21 21.50
C PHE A 47 -2.43 5.43 22.44
N TYR A 48 -3.58 5.81 21.88
CA TYR A 48 -4.77 6.02 22.70
C TYR A 48 -5.33 4.71 23.25
N ALA A 49 -5.24 3.59 22.54
CA ALA A 49 -5.59 2.28 23.09
C ALA A 49 -4.77 1.94 24.34
N GLY A 50 -3.45 2.21 24.29
CA GLY A 50 -2.57 2.04 25.47
C GLY A 50 -2.88 2.98 26.63
N LYS A 51 -3.57 4.11 26.39
CA LYS A 51 -4.03 5.03 27.44
C LYS A 51 -5.34 4.59 28.09
N ILE A 52 -6.12 3.72 27.42
CA ILE A 52 -7.32 3.10 27.99
C ILE A 52 -6.91 2.02 28.98
N SER A 53 -6.28 0.96 28.50
CA SER A 53 -5.78 -0.16 29.31
C SER A 53 -4.79 -1.04 28.51
N PRO A 54 -4.01 -1.90 29.18
CA PRO A 54 -3.21 -2.93 28.51
C PRO A 54 -4.06 -3.89 27.66
N GLU A 55 -5.26 -4.23 28.13
CA GLU A 55 -6.21 -5.11 27.44
C GLU A 55 -6.73 -4.45 26.14
N ALA A 56 -7.03 -3.15 26.16
CA ALA A 56 -7.42 -2.39 24.98
C ALA A 56 -6.30 -2.34 23.93
N LEU A 57 -5.06 -2.15 24.38
CA LEU A 57 -3.89 -2.19 23.50
C LEU A 57 -3.71 -3.58 22.87
N ALA A 58 -3.86 -4.63 23.67
CA ALA A 58 -3.81 -6.02 23.20
C ALA A 58 -4.95 -6.30 22.21
N ALA A 59 -6.16 -5.83 22.50
CA ALA A 59 -7.33 -5.96 21.63
C ALA A 59 -7.10 -5.32 20.25
N LEU A 60 -6.62 -4.06 20.20
CA LEU A 60 -6.29 -3.40 18.94
C LEU A 60 -5.20 -4.14 18.16
N SER A 61 -4.15 -4.58 18.85
CA SER A 61 -3.04 -5.31 18.22
C SER A 61 -3.50 -6.62 17.56
N LYS A 62 -4.41 -7.34 18.23
CA LYS A 62 -4.99 -8.59 17.72
C LYS A 62 -6.10 -8.36 16.70
N SER A 63 -6.74 -7.20 16.69
CA SER A 63 -7.73 -6.81 15.67
C SER A 63 -7.07 -6.53 14.31
N PHE A 64 -5.82 -6.07 14.28
CA PHE A 64 -5.15 -5.69 13.04
C PHE A 64 -5.13 -6.81 11.97
N PRO A 65 -4.70 -8.04 12.25
CA PRO A 65 -4.75 -9.13 11.26
C PRO A 65 -6.17 -9.41 10.75
N ILE A 66 -7.19 -9.18 11.58
CA ILE A 66 -8.59 -9.46 11.26
C ILE A 66 -9.11 -8.45 10.22
N TYR A 67 -8.95 -7.16 10.48
CA TYR A 67 -9.40 -6.15 9.51
C TYR A 67 -8.41 -5.87 8.37
N PHE A 68 -7.24 -6.51 8.38
CA PHE A 68 -6.23 -6.35 7.30
C PHE A 68 -6.77 -6.70 5.91
N ILE A 69 -7.84 -7.51 5.84
CA ILE A 69 -8.55 -7.80 4.59
C ILE A 69 -9.12 -6.52 3.94
N ILE A 70 -9.59 -5.54 4.74
CA ILE A 70 -10.07 -4.25 4.23
C ILE A 70 -8.90 -3.49 3.59
N VAL A 71 -7.75 -3.47 4.27
CA VAL A 71 -6.53 -2.79 3.77
C VAL A 71 -6.05 -3.42 2.47
N ALA A 72 -5.93 -4.76 2.44
CA ALA A 72 -5.48 -5.49 1.26
C ALA A 72 -6.41 -5.27 0.06
N THR A 73 -7.71 -5.34 0.29
CA THR A 73 -8.73 -5.10 -0.75
C THR A 73 -8.69 -3.65 -1.24
N SER A 74 -8.54 -2.68 -0.34
CA SER A 74 -8.42 -1.26 -0.68
C SER A 74 -7.23 -1.01 -1.61
N ILE A 75 -6.08 -1.61 -1.34
CA ILE A 75 -4.89 -1.52 -2.21
C ILE A 75 -5.19 -2.16 -3.58
N GLY A 76 -5.79 -3.36 -3.60
CA GLY A 76 -6.18 -4.04 -4.83
C GLY A 76 -7.11 -3.20 -5.72
N VAL A 77 -8.15 -2.62 -5.13
CA VAL A 77 -9.12 -1.75 -5.81
C VAL A 77 -8.44 -0.47 -6.34
N THR A 78 -7.58 0.16 -5.52
CA THR A 78 -6.82 1.36 -5.93
C THR A 78 -5.98 1.09 -7.17
N VAL A 79 -5.18 0.03 -7.14
CA VAL A 79 -4.24 -0.29 -8.21
C VAL A 79 -4.99 -0.75 -9.47
N ALA A 80 -6.02 -1.57 -9.32
CA ALA A 80 -6.85 -2.00 -10.45
C ALA A 80 -7.52 -0.81 -11.14
N GLY A 81 -8.14 0.09 -10.37
CA GLY A 81 -8.77 1.29 -10.89
C GLY A 81 -7.76 2.23 -11.56
N THR A 82 -6.64 2.52 -10.90
CA THR A 82 -5.58 3.39 -11.46
C THR A 82 -5.03 2.81 -12.76
N SER A 83 -4.77 1.50 -12.81
CA SER A 83 -4.24 0.84 -14.01
C SER A 83 -5.25 0.82 -15.15
N LEU A 84 -6.48 0.32 -14.92
CA LEU A 84 -7.49 0.17 -15.98
C LEU A 84 -7.96 1.52 -16.53
N ILE A 85 -8.21 2.49 -15.65
CA ILE A 85 -8.59 3.85 -16.05
C ILE A 85 -7.41 4.56 -16.72
N GLY A 86 -6.20 4.46 -16.16
CA GLY A 86 -5.00 5.07 -16.72
C GLY A 86 -4.70 4.58 -18.14
N ASN A 87 -4.79 3.26 -18.38
CA ASN A 87 -4.67 2.70 -19.72
C ASN A 87 -5.73 3.28 -20.67
N SER A 88 -6.99 3.35 -20.22
CA SER A 88 -8.08 3.90 -21.04
C SER A 88 -7.90 5.39 -21.36
N ILE A 89 -7.29 6.17 -20.43
CA ILE A 89 -6.89 7.56 -20.68
C ILE A 89 -5.82 7.60 -21.77
N GLY A 90 -4.80 6.75 -21.69
CA GLY A 90 -3.75 6.64 -22.70
C GLY A 90 -4.29 6.27 -24.08
N GLU A 91 -5.22 5.32 -24.14
CA GLU A 91 -5.95 4.91 -25.34
C GLU A 91 -6.88 5.99 -25.89
N LYS A 92 -7.10 7.09 -25.14
CA LYS A 92 -8.11 8.13 -25.42
C LYS A 92 -9.53 7.58 -25.57
N ASN A 93 -9.81 6.45 -24.93
CA ASN A 93 -11.10 5.77 -24.98
C ASN A 93 -12.01 6.27 -23.86
N LYS A 94 -12.78 7.33 -24.13
CA LYS A 94 -13.70 7.94 -23.16
C LYS A 94 -14.72 6.95 -22.61
N GLU A 95 -15.21 6.05 -23.44
CA GLU A 95 -16.21 5.08 -23.02
C GLU A 95 -15.64 4.11 -21.97
N ASN A 96 -14.44 3.58 -22.19
CA ASN A 96 -13.78 2.71 -21.22
C ASN A 96 -13.41 3.43 -19.91
N ILE A 97 -13.00 4.71 -19.97
CA ILE A 97 -12.73 5.50 -18.77
C ILE A 97 -13.96 5.52 -17.86
N LEU A 98 -15.13 5.89 -18.43
CA LEU A 98 -16.37 6.03 -17.68
C LEU A 98 -16.92 4.66 -17.20
N ASN A 99 -16.85 3.64 -18.05
CA ASN A 99 -17.27 2.30 -17.66
C ASN A 99 -16.40 1.74 -16.54
N TYR A 100 -15.05 1.79 -16.65
CA TYR A 100 -14.18 1.30 -15.56
C TYR A 100 -14.40 2.09 -14.28
N PHE A 101 -14.52 3.43 -14.36
CA PHE A 101 -14.77 4.23 -13.17
C PHE A 101 -16.09 3.86 -12.48
N THR A 102 -17.18 3.72 -13.22
CA THR A 102 -18.48 3.34 -12.65
C THR A 102 -18.44 1.94 -12.07
N HIS A 103 -17.83 0.99 -12.79
CA HIS A 103 -17.79 -0.40 -12.35
C HIS A 103 -16.83 -0.64 -11.19
N ILE A 104 -15.76 0.18 -11.02
CA ILE A 104 -14.88 0.08 -9.83
C ILE A 104 -15.63 0.53 -8.57
N ILE A 105 -16.56 1.49 -8.69
CA ILE A 105 -17.44 1.88 -7.58
C ILE A 105 -18.42 0.74 -7.25
N TYR A 106 -19.05 0.14 -8.26
CA TYR A 106 -19.94 -1.01 -8.04
C TYR A 106 -19.22 -2.21 -7.44
N PHE A 107 -18.02 -2.51 -7.96
CA PHE A 107 -17.17 -3.55 -7.41
C PHE A 107 -16.78 -3.25 -5.96
N GLY A 108 -16.45 -1.98 -5.66
CA GLY A 108 -16.15 -1.51 -4.31
C GLY A 108 -17.33 -1.71 -3.35
N VAL A 109 -18.55 -1.38 -3.77
CA VAL A 109 -19.77 -1.63 -2.98
C VAL A 109 -19.97 -3.12 -2.75
N LEU A 110 -19.91 -3.92 -3.82
CA LEU A 110 -20.10 -5.37 -3.74
C LEU A 110 -19.09 -6.03 -2.79
N ILE A 111 -17.82 -5.75 -2.96
CA ILE A 111 -16.77 -6.37 -2.16
C ILE A 111 -16.80 -5.88 -0.70
N SER A 112 -17.19 -4.62 -0.45
CA SER A 112 -17.36 -4.12 0.92
C SER A 112 -18.50 -4.82 1.66
N VAL A 113 -19.61 -5.10 0.98
CA VAL A 113 -20.72 -5.89 1.56
C VAL A 113 -20.23 -7.30 1.92
N VAL A 114 -19.50 -7.95 1.01
CA VAL A 114 -18.92 -9.28 1.28
C VAL A 114 -17.97 -9.24 2.47
N ILE A 115 -17.10 -8.25 2.54
CA ILE A 115 -16.13 -8.08 3.65
C ILE A 115 -16.87 -7.80 4.96
N THR A 116 -17.88 -6.93 4.96
CA THR A 116 -18.71 -6.68 6.15
C THR A 116 -19.35 -7.95 6.65
N LEU A 117 -20.00 -8.72 5.76
CA LEU A 117 -20.64 -9.98 6.14
C LEU A 117 -19.62 -11.00 6.68
N ILE A 118 -18.47 -11.14 6.05
CA ILE A 118 -17.39 -12.01 6.54
C ILE A 118 -16.89 -11.53 7.90
N GLY A 119 -16.59 -10.24 8.03
CA GLY A 119 -16.07 -9.67 9.27
C GLY A 119 -17.01 -9.89 10.44
N LEU A 120 -18.27 -9.47 10.32
CA LEU A 120 -19.27 -9.59 11.40
C LEU A 120 -19.60 -11.03 11.80
N ASN A 121 -19.48 -12.00 10.87
CA ASN A 121 -19.83 -13.40 11.19
C ASN A 121 -18.62 -14.27 11.61
N PHE A 122 -17.38 -13.83 11.31
CA PHE A 122 -16.19 -14.66 11.54
C PHE A 122 -15.17 -14.05 12.51
N SER A 123 -15.28 -12.77 12.89
CA SER A 123 -14.33 -12.12 13.81
C SER A 123 -14.22 -12.85 15.14
N ASP A 124 -15.34 -13.24 15.74
CA ASP A 124 -15.36 -13.99 16.99
C ASP A 124 -14.57 -15.32 16.89
N LYS A 125 -14.80 -16.08 15.81
CA LYS A 125 -14.07 -17.32 15.55
C LYS A 125 -12.57 -17.09 15.37
N ILE A 126 -12.18 -16.00 14.74
CA ILE A 126 -10.76 -15.66 14.55
C ILE A 126 -10.13 -15.26 15.88
N PHE A 127 -10.81 -14.44 16.69
CA PHE A 127 -10.33 -14.12 18.05
C PHE A 127 -10.18 -15.37 18.92
N SER A 128 -11.11 -16.32 18.85
CA SER A 128 -11.04 -17.57 19.60
C SER A 128 -9.81 -18.43 19.25
N LEU A 129 -9.33 -18.35 18.01
CA LEU A 129 -8.10 -19.02 17.55
C LEU A 129 -6.81 -18.33 18.04
N MET A 130 -6.89 -17.06 18.45
CA MET A 130 -5.71 -16.26 18.82
C MET A 130 -5.28 -16.40 20.29
N VAL A 131 -5.89 -17.29 21.06
CA VAL A 131 -5.61 -17.49 22.50
C VAL A 131 -5.63 -16.15 23.23
N THR A 132 -6.84 -15.61 23.43
CA THR A 132 -7.09 -14.33 24.09
C THR A 132 -7.83 -14.50 25.40
N THR A 133 -7.70 -13.57 26.33
CA THR A 133 -8.61 -13.47 27.46
C THR A 133 -10.00 -13.03 26.96
N LYS A 134 -11.05 -13.34 27.73
CA LYS A 134 -12.41 -12.96 27.38
C LYS A 134 -12.54 -11.45 27.20
N GLU A 135 -11.94 -10.66 28.08
CA GLU A 135 -11.95 -9.20 28.04
C GLU A 135 -11.29 -8.65 26.77
N VAL A 136 -10.11 -9.16 26.39
CA VAL A 136 -9.43 -8.74 25.13
C VAL A 136 -10.27 -9.10 23.89
N THR A 137 -10.97 -10.24 23.93
CA THR A 137 -11.87 -10.66 22.85
C THR A 137 -13.06 -9.69 22.73
N GLU A 138 -13.72 -9.38 23.84
CA GLU A 138 -14.86 -8.47 23.86
C GLU A 138 -14.49 -7.07 23.34
N LEU A 139 -13.39 -6.49 23.84
CA LEU A 139 -12.89 -5.20 23.36
C LEU A 139 -12.48 -5.24 21.88
N GLY A 140 -11.88 -6.35 21.44
CA GLY A 140 -11.49 -6.53 20.04
C GLY A 140 -12.70 -6.64 19.11
N LEU A 141 -13.76 -7.33 19.51
CA LEU A 141 -15.01 -7.42 18.76
C LEU A 141 -15.72 -6.06 18.71
N GLU A 142 -15.79 -5.34 19.82
CA GLU A 142 -16.33 -3.97 19.84
C GLU A 142 -15.64 -3.05 18.83
N TYR A 143 -14.34 -3.17 18.64
CA TYR A 143 -13.59 -2.43 17.65
C TYR A 143 -13.85 -2.93 16.23
N THR A 144 -13.68 -4.25 16.00
CA THR A 144 -13.75 -4.82 14.65
C THR A 144 -15.14 -4.76 14.06
N ASP A 145 -16.21 -4.91 14.83
CA ASP A 145 -17.58 -4.83 14.35
C ASP A 145 -17.91 -3.44 13.78
N ILE A 146 -17.44 -2.38 14.44
CA ILE A 146 -17.60 -1.01 13.96
C ILE A 146 -16.77 -0.81 12.67
N ILE A 147 -15.52 -1.28 12.64
CA ILE A 147 -14.65 -1.16 11.47
C ILE A 147 -15.22 -1.91 10.27
N PHE A 148 -15.70 -3.15 10.45
CA PHE A 148 -16.32 -3.91 9.37
C PHE A 148 -17.63 -3.28 8.89
N SER A 149 -18.46 -2.79 9.80
CA SER A 149 -19.70 -2.07 9.45
C SER A 149 -19.43 -0.82 8.61
N GLY A 150 -18.28 -0.16 8.83
CA GLY A 150 -17.82 0.99 8.06
C GLY A 150 -16.92 0.66 6.88
N SER A 151 -16.67 -0.61 6.55
CA SER A 151 -15.74 -1.04 5.50
C SER A 151 -16.00 -0.42 4.13
N ILE A 152 -17.26 -0.13 3.84
CA ILE A 152 -17.71 0.52 2.60
C ILE A 152 -17.03 1.89 2.40
N LEU A 153 -16.84 2.67 3.47
CA LEU A 153 -16.21 3.98 3.38
C LEU A 153 -14.74 3.87 2.99
N PHE A 154 -14.00 2.92 3.59
CA PHE A 154 -12.60 2.66 3.23
C PHE A 154 -12.45 2.31 1.75
N ILE A 155 -13.27 1.40 1.26
CA ILE A 155 -13.18 0.89 -0.10
C ILE A 155 -13.67 1.94 -1.11
N LEU A 156 -14.74 2.68 -0.83
CA LEU A 156 -15.24 3.71 -1.73
C LEU A 156 -14.31 4.94 -1.82
N VAL A 157 -13.66 5.33 -0.71
CA VAL A 157 -12.64 6.38 -0.73
C VAL A 157 -11.57 6.06 -1.76
N VAL A 158 -11.02 4.84 -1.74
CA VAL A 158 -9.95 4.45 -2.66
C VAL A 158 -10.46 4.14 -4.07
N ALA A 159 -11.68 3.63 -4.21
CA ALA A 159 -12.32 3.44 -5.51
C ALA A 159 -12.48 4.77 -6.26
N LEU A 160 -13.02 5.78 -5.60
CA LEU A 160 -13.13 7.14 -6.16
C LEU A 160 -11.75 7.75 -6.44
N ASN A 161 -10.80 7.59 -5.51
CA ASN A 161 -9.45 8.13 -5.64
C ASN A 161 -8.66 7.49 -6.80
N SER A 162 -9.02 6.29 -7.25
CA SER A 162 -8.32 5.61 -8.35
C SER A 162 -8.37 6.40 -9.67
N LEU A 163 -9.46 7.15 -9.93
CA LEU A 163 -9.55 8.07 -11.07
C LEU A 163 -8.54 9.23 -10.93
N LEU A 164 -8.46 9.84 -9.74
CA LEU A 164 -7.51 10.94 -9.48
C LEU A 164 -6.07 10.45 -9.65
N HIS A 165 -5.74 9.28 -9.14
CA HIS A 165 -4.43 8.67 -9.33
C HIS A 165 -4.16 8.38 -10.82
N ALA A 166 -5.14 7.85 -11.55
CA ALA A 166 -5.02 7.61 -12.99
C ALA A 166 -4.77 8.91 -13.78
N GLU A 167 -5.31 10.04 -13.34
CA GLU A 167 -5.08 11.39 -13.89
C GLU A 167 -3.78 12.04 -13.39
N GLY A 168 -3.09 11.42 -12.41
CA GLY A 168 -1.86 11.95 -11.81
C GLY A 168 -2.10 12.93 -10.66
N ASP A 169 -3.30 13.00 -10.08
CA ASP A 169 -3.56 13.81 -8.89
C ASP A 169 -3.33 12.98 -7.59
N THR A 170 -2.09 12.95 -7.13
CA THR A 170 -1.72 12.38 -5.81
C THR A 170 -1.86 13.39 -4.67
N LYS A 171 -1.95 14.69 -4.98
CA LYS A 171 -2.03 15.77 -3.98
C LYS A 171 -3.36 15.79 -3.25
N THR A 172 -4.45 15.55 -3.96
CA THR A 172 -5.79 15.50 -3.36
C THR A 172 -5.85 14.43 -2.28
N TYR A 173 -5.40 13.22 -2.58
CA TYR A 173 -5.42 12.11 -1.60
C TYR A 173 -4.49 12.36 -0.42
N ARG A 174 -3.29 12.90 -0.65
CA ARG A 174 -2.40 13.35 0.44
C ARG A 174 -3.11 14.30 1.41
N ASN A 175 -3.77 15.33 0.89
CA ASN A 175 -4.45 16.32 1.71
C ASN A 175 -5.60 15.69 2.52
N VAL A 176 -6.31 14.74 1.92
CA VAL A 176 -7.35 13.95 2.59
C VAL A 176 -6.76 13.13 3.73
N LEU A 177 -5.63 12.44 3.51
CA LEU A 177 -4.97 11.64 4.55
C LEU A 177 -4.46 12.51 5.70
N ILE A 178 -3.90 13.70 5.40
CA ILE A 178 -3.48 14.67 6.45
C ILE A 178 -4.70 15.12 7.26
N LEU A 179 -5.79 15.49 6.60
CA LEU A 179 -7.00 15.94 7.29
C LEU A 179 -7.63 14.81 8.13
N SER A 180 -7.70 13.58 7.58
CA SER A 180 -8.21 12.42 8.31
C SER A 180 -7.38 12.14 9.57
N PHE A 181 -6.05 12.25 9.47
CA PHE A 181 -5.16 12.15 10.62
C PHE A 181 -5.46 13.20 11.69
N LEU A 182 -5.61 14.48 11.29
CA LEU A 182 -5.90 15.57 12.24
C LEU A 182 -7.26 15.39 12.91
N ILE A 183 -8.27 14.99 12.15
CA ILE A 183 -9.62 14.68 12.69
C ILE A 183 -9.54 13.54 13.70
N ASN A 184 -8.89 12.45 13.36
CA ASN A 184 -8.72 11.29 14.24
C ASN A 184 -7.95 11.64 15.51
N LEU A 185 -6.86 12.42 15.40
CA LEU A 185 -6.07 12.90 16.54
C LEU A 185 -6.90 13.70 17.55
N ILE A 186 -7.86 14.51 17.05
CA ILE A 186 -8.75 15.33 17.89
C ILE A 186 -9.93 14.51 18.42
N LEU A 187 -10.56 13.66 17.57
CA LEU A 187 -11.75 12.92 17.95
C LEU A 187 -11.46 11.75 18.89
N ASN A 188 -10.30 11.12 18.78
CA ASN A 188 -9.93 10.01 19.66
C ASN A 188 -10.07 10.36 21.13
N PRO A 189 -9.39 11.39 21.69
CA PRO A 189 -9.54 11.72 23.12
C PRO A 189 -10.98 12.13 23.48
N ILE A 190 -11.71 12.79 22.58
CA ILE A 190 -13.07 13.22 22.82
C ILE A 190 -14.00 12.02 23.01
N LEU A 191 -13.94 11.05 22.11
CA LEU A 191 -14.83 9.90 22.13
C LEU A 191 -14.39 8.81 23.12
N ILE A 192 -13.08 8.64 23.31
CA ILE A 192 -12.53 7.63 24.22
C ILE A 192 -12.84 7.98 25.67
N PHE A 193 -12.53 9.22 26.06
CA PHE A 193 -12.61 9.64 27.47
C PHE A 193 -13.90 10.39 27.81
N GLY A 194 -14.78 10.60 26.83
CA GLY A 194 -16.04 11.29 27.08
C GLY A 194 -15.88 12.77 27.35
N LEU A 195 -15.11 13.46 26.53
CA LEU A 195 -14.91 14.90 26.67
C LEU A 195 -16.05 15.68 25.99
N LEU A 196 -16.24 16.93 26.44
CA LEU A 196 -17.31 17.82 25.97
C LEU A 196 -18.69 17.23 26.31
N PHE A 197 -19.50 16.87 25.31
CA PHE A 197 -20.86 16.37 25.47
C PHE A 197 -20.99 14.86 25.18
N PHE A 198 -19.86 14.20 24.90
CA PHE A 198 -19.86 12.79 24.50
C PHE A 198 -19.68 11.87 25.72
N PRO A 199 -20.34 10.71 25.76
CA PRO A 199 -20.03 9.69 26.75
C PRO A 199 -18.66 9.07 26.49
N ALA A 200 -18.03 8.54 27.53
CA ALA A 200 -16.79 7.76 27.39
C ALA A 200 -17.10 6.41 26.69
N LEU A 201 -16.57 6.25 25.48
CA LEU A 201 -16.82 5.07 24.63
C LEU A 201 -15.66 4.06 24.64
N GLY A 202 -14.52 4.38 25.28
CA GLY A 202 -13.37 3.50 25.32
C GLY A 202 -12.90 3.08 23.90
N VAL A 203 -12.71 1.77 23.70
CA VAL A 203 -12.23 1.21 22.43
C VAL A 203 -13.20 1.48 21.26
N LYS A 204 -14.52 1.49 21.51
CA LYS A 204 -15.51 1.91 20.49
C LYS A 204 -15.26 3.32 19.99
N GLY A 205 -14.80 4.21 20.87
CA GLY A 205 -14.46 5.60 20.53
C GLY A 205 -13.37 5.68 19.46
N ILE A 206 -12.34 4.81 19.51
CA ILE A 206 -11.28 4.74 18.50
C ILE A 206 -11.89 4.33 17.13
N ALA A 207 -12.71 3.27 17.11
CA ALA A 207 -13.32 2.79 15.87
C ALA A 207 -14.27 3.83 15.26
N ILE A 208 -15.10 4.49 16.07
CA ILE A 208 -16.03 5.54 15.60
C ILE A 208 -15.26 6.75 15.06
N SER A 209 -14.19 7.18 15.74
CA SER A 209 -13.30 8.25 15.25
C SER A 209 -12.72 7.92 13.89
N THR A 210 -12.29 6.67 13.70
CA THR A 210 -11.78 6.15 12.43
C THR A 210 -12.83 6.19 11.33
N ILE A 211 -14.04 5.68 11.59
CA ILE A 211 -15.14 5.69 10.61
C ILE A 211 -15.57 7.12 10.27
N PHE A 212 -15.63 8.01 11.25
CA PHE A 212 -15.95 9.42 11.02
C PHE A 212 -14.90 10.08 10.11
N SER A 213 -13.62 9.87 10.38
CA SER A 213 -12.51 10.39 9.56
C SER A 213 -12.59 9.87 8.13
N GLN A 214 -12.93 8.59 7.93
CA GLN A 214 -13.14 8.00 6.60
C GLN A 214 -14.39 8.56 5.92
N SER A 215 -15.45 8.87 6.67
CA SER A 215 -16.64 9.55 6.12
C SER A 215 -16.29 10.92 5.57
N VAL A 216 -15.54 11.71 6.31
CA VAL A 216 -15.06 13.03 5.83
C VAL A 216 -14.18 12.86 4.59
N ALA A 217 -13.27 11.89 4.59
CA ALA A 217 -12.44 11.56 3.43
C ALA A 217 -13.30 11.23 2.20
N PHE A 218 -14.32 10.39 2.38
CA PHE A 218 -15.25 10.02 1.31
C PHE A 218 -15.94 11.24 0.70
N PHE A 219 -16.54 12.11 1.52
CA PHE A 219 -17.24 13.28 1.00
C PHE A 219 -16.32 14.27 0.29
N ILE A 220 -15.10 14.48 0.79
CA ILE A 220 -14.13 15.36 0.12
C ILE A 220 -13.75 14.82 -1.26
N ILE A 221 -13.41 13.52 -1.35
CA ILE A 221 -13.06 12.91 -2.63
C ILE A 221 -14.26 12.87 -3.56
N LEU A 222 -15.44 12.49 -3.07
CA LEU A 222 -16.67 12.52 -3.86
C LEU A 222 -16.94 13.91 -4.45
N PHE A 223 -16.85 14.94 -3.62
CA PHE A 223 -17.05 16.32 -4.09
C PHE A 223 -16.00 16.74 -5.15
N LYS A 224 -14.77 16.30 -5.00
CA LYS A 224 -13.71 16.52 -5.99
C LYS A 224 -14.02 15.80 -7.30
N ILE A 225 -14.47 14.56 -7.22
CA ILE A 225 -14.87 13.73 -8.38
C ILE A 225 -16.08 14.32 -9.11
N LEU A 226 -17.10 14.75 -8.40
CA LEU A 226 -18.29 15.38 -9.01
C LEU A 226 -17.96 16.66 -9.79
N LYS A 227 -16.86 17.33 -9.45
CA LYS A 227 -16.34 18.47 -10.20
C LYS A 227 -15.47 18.11 -11.39
N ASN A 228 -15.09 16.82 -11.53
CA ASN A 228 -14.24 16.38 -12.63
C ASN A 228 -15.00 16.46 -13.97
N PRO A 229 -14.46 17.14 -15.01
CA PRO A 229 -15.13 17.28 -16.29
C PRO A 229 -15.52 15.96 -16.96
N ARG A 230 -14.71 14.90 -16.79
CA ARG A 230 -14.99 13.58 -17.36
C ARG A 230 -16.25 12.96 -16.75
N ILE A 231 -16.47 13.15 -15.46
CA ILE A 231 -17.62 12.56 -14.73
C ILE A 231 -18.93 13.21 -15.16
N LYS A 232 -18.91 14.47 -15.59
CA LYS A 232 -20.10 15.15 -16.12
C LYS A 232 -20.62 14.52 -17.43
N GLU A 233 -19.80 13.75 -18.12
CA GLU A 233 -20.18 13.00 -19.33
C GLU A 233 -20.88 11.66 -19.02
N ILE A 234 -21.02 11.28 -17.75
CA ILE A 234 -21.73 10.05 -17.36
C ILE A 234 -23.22 10.19 -17.70
N THR A 235 -23.71 9.24 -18.49
CA THR A 235 -25.12 9.09 -18.85
C THR A 235 -25.65 7.74 -18.34
N ASN A 236 -26.96 7.53 -18.39
CA ASN A 236 -27.60 6.30 -17.91
C ASN A 236 -26.99 5.01 -18.50
N LYS A 237 -26.44 5.06 -19.73
CA LYS A 237 -25.81 3.89 -20.37
C LYS A 237 -24.57 3.38 -19.61
N PHE A 238 -23.87 4.23 -18.85
CA PHE A 238 -22.70 3.86 -18.05
C PHE A 238 -23.08 3.30 -16.68
N LEU A 239 -24.32 3.53 -16.24
CA LEU A 239 -24.86 3.01 -14.99
C LEU A 239 -25.34 1.56 -15.11
N ILE A 240 -25.46 1.03 -16.33
CA ILE A 240 -25.87 -0.36 -16.55
C ILE A 240 -24.66 -1.27 -16.25
N PRO A 241 -24.79 -2.22 -15.29
CA PRO A 241 -23.72 -3.15 -14.97
C PRO A 241 -23.38 -4.06 -16.16
N LYS A 242 -22.08 -4.12 -16.49
CA LYS A 242 -21.55 -4.96 -17.58
C LYS A 242 -20.54 -5.94 -17.00
N LEU A 243 -20.80 -7.23 -17.09
CA LEU A 243 -19.99 -8.30 -16.52
C LEU A 243 -18.51 -8.23 -16.97
N PHE A 244 -18.25 -7.82 -18.20
CA PHE A 244 -16.91 -7.65 -18.74
C PHE A 244 -16.01 -6.76 -17.86
N TYR A 245 -16.51 -5.61 -17.41
CA TYR A 245 -15.73 -4.69 -16.57
C TYR A 245 -15.54 -5.26 -15.17
N PHE A 246 -16.54 -5.91 -14.57
CA PHE A 246 -16.40 -6.60 -13.30
C PHE A 246 -15.32 -7.68 -13.32
N ILE A 247 -15.31 -8.52 -14.36
CA ILE A 247 -14.31 -9.56 -14.53
C ILE A 247 -12.91 -8.95 -14.64
N ASN A 248 -12.73 -7.91 -15.45
CA ASN A 248 -11.44 -7.25 -15.60
C ASN A 248 -10.95 -6.62 -14.29
N ILE A 249 -11.84 -5.97 -13.53
CA ILE A 249 -11.51 -5.39 -12.23
C ILE A 249 -11.14 -6.50 -11.26
N PHE A 250 -11.90 -7.58 -11.20
CA PHE A 250 -11.64 -8.72 -10.31
C PHE A 250 -10.27 -9.35 -10.62
N PHE A 251 -9.99 -9.71 -11.87
CA PHE A 251 -8.73 -10.33 -12.24
C PHE A 251 -7.53 -9.38 -12.19
N THR A 252 -7.74 -8.07 -12.11
CA THR A 252 -6.67 -7.11 -11.88
C THR A 252 -6.44 -6.88 -10.38
N SER A 253 -7.49 -6.85 -9.54
CA SER A 253 -7.39 -6.57 -8.11
C SER A 253 -7.03 -7.80 -7.26
N MET A 254 -7.65 -8.97 -7.52
CA MET A 254 -7.45 -10.18 -6.70
C MET A 254 -6.00 -10.66 -6.62
N PRO A 255 -5.22 -10.69 -7.71
CA PRO A 255 -3.80 -11.02 -7.63
C PRO A 255 -3.02 -10.14 -6.65
N ILE A 256 -3.40 -8.86 -6.53
CA ILE A 256 -2.76 -7.91 -5.62
C ILE A 256 -3.15 -8.23 -4.17
N VAL A 257 -4.43 -8.51 -3.92
CA VAL A 257 -4.91 -8.91 -2.58
C VAL A 257 -4.19 -10.18 -2.11
N VAL A 258 -4.11 -11.20 -2.95
CA VAL A 258 -3.38 -12.45 -2.65
C VAL A 258 -1.90 -12.18 -2.34
N SER A 259 -1.28 -11.28 -3.10
CA SER A 259 0.12 -10.87 -2.90
C SER A 259 0.36 -10.27 -1.50
N ILE A 260 -0.59 -9.48 -1.01
CA ILE A 260 -0.49 -8.83 0.30
C ILE A 260 -0.65 -9.86 1.42
N PHE A 261 -1.53 -10.84 1.26
CA PHE A 261 -1.64 -11.95 2.23
C PHE A 261 -0.38 -12.81 2.28
N ALA A 262 0.32 -13.02 1.16
CA ALA A 262 1.60 -13.74 1.15
C ALA A 262 2.65 -13.07 2.04
N TYR A 263 2.65 -11.74 2.15
CA TYR A 263 3.53 -11.01 3.07
C TYR A 263 3.26 -11.36 4.55
N SER A 264 2.01 -11.58 4.94
CA SER A 264 1.65 -12.00 6.31
C SER A 264 2.22 -13.38 6.64
N ILE A 265 2.28 -14.29 5.66
CA ILE A 265 2.92 -15.61 5.82
C ILE A 265 4.42 -15.45 6.09
N THR A 266 5.10 -14.58 5.35
CA THR A 266 6.50 -14.23 5.60
C THR A 266 6.72 -13.79 7.03
N ALA A 267 5.93 -12.82 7.50
CA ALA A 267 6.05 -12.27 8.84
C ALA A 267 5.90 -13.36 9.91
N ALA A 268 4.94 -14.28 9.74
CA ALA A 268 4.72 -15.39 10.65
C ALA A 268 5.91 -16.37 10.67
N ILE A 269 6.45 -16.73 9.50
CA ILE A 269 7.62 -17.64 9.39
C ILE A 269 8.85 -17.05 10.05
N VAL A 270 9.14 -15.77 9.75
CA VAL A 270 10.29 -15.06 10.32
C VAL A 270 10.16 -14.96 11.83
N LEU A 271 8.97 -14.58 12.33
CA LEU A 271 8.72 -14.47 13.77
C LEU A 271 8.85 -15.83 14.48
N ALA A 272 8.37 -16.91 13.87
CA ALA A 272 8.51 -18.27 14.41
C ALA A 272 9.99 -18.70 14.50
N TYR A 273 10.85 -18.28 13.57
CA TYR A 273 12.28 -18.55 13.64
C TYR A 273 12.96 -17.73 14.74
N ILE A 274 12.71 -16.43 14.76
CA ILE A 274 13.33 -15.48 15.70
C ILE A 274 12.91 -15.79 17.15
N GLY A 275 11.67 -16.27 17.35
CA GLY A 275 11.18 -16.68 18.68
C GLY A 275 12.05 -17.73 19.38
N GLN A 276 12.80 -18.52 18.61
CA GLN A 276 13.78 -19.49 19.17
C GLN A 276 15.00 -18.79 19.80
N SER A 277 15.29 -17.55 19.43
CA SER A 277 16.36 -16.72 20.01
C SER A 277 15.90 -15.95 21.27
N GLY A 278 14.65 -16.12 21.70
CA GLY A 278 14.09 -15.53 22.90
C GLY A 278 13.33 -14.21 22.68
N GLU A 279 12.68 -13.75 23.76
CA GLU A 279 11.79 -12.58 23.72
C GLU A 279 12.49 -11.26 23.34
N TYR A 280 13.74 -11.10 23.76
CA TYR A 280 14.57 -9.94 23.45
C TYR A 280 14.85 -9.82 21.93
N ALA A 281 15.08 -10.96 21.26
CA ALA A 281 15.27 -11.00 19.82
C ALA A 281 13.99 -10.60 19.07
N VAL A 282 12.83 -11.11 19.54
CA VAL A 282 11.52 -10.74 19.00
C VAL A 282 11.25 -9.25 19.17
N ALA A 283 11.53 -8.70 20.35
CA ALA A 283 11.37 -7.26 20.64
C ALA A 283 12.27 -6.40 19.75
N GLY A 284 13.56 -6.73 19.62
CA GLY A 284 14.51 -6.04 18.77
C GLY A 284 14.12 -6.06 17.28
N TYR A 285 13.73 -7.24 16.76
CA TYR A 285 13.20 -7.37 15.41
C TYR A 285 11.92 -6.53 15.21
N GLY A 286 11.00 -6.56 16.16
CA GLY A 286 9.75 -5.78 16.10
C GLY A 286 10.00 -4.28 16.03
N ALA A 287 10.99 -3.75 16.78
CA ALA A 287 11.41 -2.36 16.69
C ALA A 287 12.04 -2.07 15.31
N GLY A 288 12.94 -2.96 14.85
CA GLY A 288 13.62 -2.81 13.56
C GLY A 288 12.67 -2.80 12.37
N THR A 289 11.65 -3.66 12.34
CA THR A 289 10.66 -3.71 11.25
C THR A 289 9.80 -2.45 11.16
N ARG A 290 9.51 -1.78 12.27
CA ARG A 290 8.80 -0.49 12.26
C ARG A 290 9.61 0.60 11.59
N ILE A 291 10.93 0.61 11.82
CA ILE A 291 11.84 1.53 11.13
C ILE A 291 11.93 1.20 9.65
N GLU A 292 12.07 -0.09 9.30
CA GLU A 292 12.08 -0.53 7.91
C GLU A 292 10.84 -0.05 7.14
N GLN A 293 9.64 -0.17 7.72
CA GLN A 293 8.40 0.32 7.12
C GLN A 293 8.45 1.82 6.78
N VAL A 294 9.02 2.65 7.66
CA VAL A 294 9.17 4.09 7.41
C VAL A 294 10.17 4.34 6.28
N VAL A 295 11.28 3.61 6.27
CA VAL A 295 12.33 3.70 5.24
C VAL A 295 11.82 3.27 3.86
N LEU A 296 10.81 2.41 3.79
CA LEU A 296 10.20 1.97 2.53
C LEU A 296 9.22 2.98 1.91
N LEU A 297 8.75 4.00 2.64
CA LEU A 297 7.79 4.98 2.14
C LEU A 297 8.20 5.65 0.82
N PRO A 298 9.48 6.03 0.58
CA PRO A 298 9.91 6.55 -0.71
C PRO A 298 9.65 5.61 -1.88
N ILE A 299 9.96 4.32 -1.74
CA ILE A 299 9.71 3.33 -2.79
C ILE A 299 8.22 3.19 -3.06
N LEU A 300 7.38 3.14 -2.02
CA LEU A 300 5.94 3.01 -2.15
C LEU A 300 5.32 4.24 -2.84
N GLY A 301 5.82 5.44 -2.52
CA GLY A 301 5.42 6.67 -3.20
C GLY A 301 5.81 6.67 -4.68
N ILE A 302 7.04 6.25 -5.00
CA ILE A 302 7.50 6.12 -6.40
C ILE A 302 6.70 5.03 -7.11
N ASN A 303 6.38 3.92 -6.44
CA ASN A 303 5.54 2.87 -7.01
C ASN A 303 4.14 3.37 -7.41
N THR A 304 3.52 4.19 -6.57
CA THR A 304 2.25 4.85 -6.89
C THR A 304 2.38 5.76 -8.12
N ALA A 305 3.46 6.52 -8.21
CA ALA A 305 3.74 7.40 -9.34
C ALA A 305 3.91 6.64 -10.66
N ILE A 306 4.70 5.55 -10.65
CA ILE A 306 4.94 4.77 -11.88
C ILE A 306 3.70 4.05 -12.37
N ILE A 307 2.81 3.58 -11.48
CA ILE A 307 1.56 2.95 -11.90
C ILE A 307 0.73 3.95 -12.73
N SER A 308 0.62 5.21 -12.28
CA SER A 308 -0.11 6.25 -13.00
C SER A 308 0.56 6.61 -14.34
N ILE A 309 1.88 6.83 -14.35
CA ILE A 309 2.63 7.23 -15.56
C ILE A 309 2.65 6.08 -16.58
N ILE A 310 3.01 4.88 -16.13
CA ILE A 310 3.17 3.71 -17.01
C ILE A 310 1.83 3.31 -17.60
N SER A 311 0.73 3.29 -16.82
CA SER A 311 -0.58 2.88 -17.34
C SER A 311 -1.04 3.78 -18.48
N GLN A 312 -0.89 5.09 -18.39
CA GLN A 312 -1.25 6.02 -19.49
C GLN A 312 -0.33 5.83 -20.70
N ASN A 313 0.99 5.71 -20.50
CA ASN A 313 1.93 5.54 -21.60
C ASN A 313 1.77 4.18 -22.29
N PHE A 314 1.46 3.13 -21.53
CA PHE A 314 1.18 1.81 -22.08
C PHE A 314 -0.11 1.81 -22.93
N GLY A 315 -1.18 2.42 -22.43
CA GLY A 315 -2.42 2.60 -23.19
C GLY A 315 -2.23 3.46 -24.46
N ALA A 316 -1.36 4.47 -24.40
CA ALA A 316 -1.00 5.28 -25.55
C ALA A 316 0.03 4.59 -26.50
N LYS A 317 0.47 3.36 -26.20
CA LYS A 317 1.50 2.62 -26.91
C LYS A 317 2.88 3.30 -26.95
N ASN A 318 3.15 4.19 -26.00
CA ASN A 318 4.43 4.88 -25.83
C ASN A 318 5.41 4.00 -25.03
N PHE A 319 5.83 2.88 -25.60
CA PHE A 319 6.62 1.86 -24.89
C PHE A 319 8.00 2.34 -24.46
N ASP A 320 8.61 3.28 -25.20
CA ASP A 320 9.89 3.85 -24.80
C ASP A 320 9.76 4.67 -23.52
N ARG A 321 8.68 5.42 -23.36
CA ARG A 321 8.39 6.14 -22.11
C ARG A 321 8.04 5.20 -20.95
N VAL A 322 7.43 4.04 -21.22
CA VAL A 322 7.25 2.99 -20.21
C VAL A 322 8.60 2.51 -19.69
N LYS A 323 9.54 2.18 -20.60
CA LYS A 323 10.91 1.76 -20.24
C LYS A 323 11.64 2.87 -19.48
N GLU A 324 11.61 4.10 -20.00
CA GLU A 324 12.25 5.27 -19.39
C GLU A 324 11.73 5.52 -17.98
N THR A 325 10.40 5.47 -17.78
CA THR A 325 9.77 5.65 -16.47
C THR A 325 10.27 4.59 -15.48
N TYR A 326 10.29 3.33 -15.89
CA TYR A 326 10.73 2.23 -15.05
C TYR A 326 12.21 2.38 -14.64
N PHE A 327 13.13 2.53 -15.61
CA PHE A 327 14.56 2.60 -15.31
C PHE A 327 14.95 3.87 -14.55
N THR A 328 14.33 5.00 -14.86
CA THR A 328 14.53 6.24 -14.10
C THR A 328 14.08 6.06 -12.65
N SER A 329 12.95 5.43 -12.43
CA SER A 329 12.42 5.19 -11.08
C SER A 329 13.27 4.18 -10.29
N ILE A 330 13.75 3.12 -10.94
CA ILE A 330 14.70 2.17 -10.34
C ILE A 330 15.97 2.91 -9.90
N LYS A 331 16.55 3.73 -10.78
CA LYS A 331 17.80 4.48 -10.48
C LYS A 331 17.61 5.37 -9.26
N TYR A 332 16.54 6.15 -9.19
CA TYR A 332 16.28 7.04 -8.06
C TYR A 332 16.00 6.27 -6.76
N SER A 333 15.15 5.24 -6.84
CA SER A 333 14.84 4.43 -5.66
C SER A 333 16.05 3.67 -5.15
N PHE A 334 16.90 3.15 -6.03
CA PHE A 334 18.14 2.47 -5.67
C PHE A 334 19.09 3.41 -4.91
N LEU A 335 19.27 4.63 -5.43
CA LEU A 335 20.10 5.64 -4.77
C LEU A 335 19.53 6.04 -3.39
N ILE A 336 18.22 6.28 -3.31
CA ILE A 336 17.56 6.58 -2.04
C ILE A 336 17.76 5.44 -1.04
N MET A 337 17.62 4.19 -1.47
CA MET A 337 17.78 3.04 -0.58
C MET A 337 19.22 2.81 -0.15
N ILE A 338 20.22 3.11 -0.99
CA ILE A 338 21.63 3.10 -0.57
C ILE A 338 21.86 4.14 0.53
N VAL A 339 21.41 5.38 0.31
CA VAL A 339 21.58 6.45 1.30
C VAL A 339 20.86 6.09 2.61
N SER A 340 19.61 5.59 2.52
CA SER A 340 18.86 5.13 3.70
C SER A 340 19.56 3.95 4.39
N GLY A 341 20.13 3.02 3.62
CA GLY A 341 20.89 1.88 4.16
C GLY A 341 22.14 2.33 4.93
N ILE A 342 22.90 3.27 4.38
CA ILE A 342 24.06 3.85 5.08
C ILE A 342 23.62 4.50 6.40
N PHE A 343 22.54 5.28 6.38
CA PHE A 343 21.98 5.88 7.60
C PHE A 343 21.56 4.83 8.63
N LEU A 344 20.84 3.78 8.19
CA LEU A 344 20.42 2.70 9.09
C LEU A 344 21.60 1.95 9.66
N TYR A 345 22.62 1.67 8.85
CA TYR A 345 23.82 0.96 9.30
C TYR A 345 24.58 1.72 10.39
N ILE A 346 24.80 3.03 10.17
CA ILE A 346 25.57 3.87 11.09
C ILE A 346 24.78 4.17 12.37
N LEU A 347 23.48 4.45 12.25
CA LEU A 347 22.65 4.92 13.36
C LEU A 347 21.78 3.83 13.99
N SER A 348 21.99 2.55 13.63
CA SER A 348 21.14 1.43 14.08
C SER A 348 20.96 1.37 15.61
N ASP A 349 22.06 1.48 16.37
CA ASP A 349 22.06 1.42 17.83
C ASP A 349 21.25 2.60 18.43
N LEU A 350 21.50 3.81 17.92
CA LEU A 350 20.78 5.02 18.33
C LEU A 350 19.29 4.93 17.99
N ILE A 351 18.94 4.45 16.80
CA ILE A 351 17.54 4.33 16.35
C ILE A 351 16.77 3.34 17.23
N ILE A 352 17.35 2.18 17.52
CA ILE A 352 16.68 1.18 18.36
C ILE A 352 16.60 1.65 19.82
N SER A 353 17.56 2.42 20.34
CA SER A 353 17.51 2.95 21.69
C SER A 353 16.33 3.88 21.96
N PHE A 354 15.69 4.45 20.93
CA PHE A 354 14.42 5.19 21.09
C PHE A 354 13.22 4.26 21.42
N PHE A 355 13.34 2.96 21.16
CA PHE A 355 12.27 1.99 21.39
C PHE A 355 12.47 1.16 22.66
N SER A 356 13.71 0.96 23.09
CA SER A 356 14.05 0.17 24.27
C SER A 356 15.35 0.67 24.92
N SER A 357 15.38 0.65 26.25
CA SER A 357 16.60 0.91 27.01
C SER A 357 17.35 -0.37 27.36
N ASP A 358 16.81 -1.56 27.02
CA ASP A 358 17.45 -2.85 27.29
C ASP A 358 18.58 -3.09 26.28
N PRO A 359 19.83 -3.30 26.75
CA PRO A 359 20.98 -3.49 25.87
C PRO A 359 20.85 -4.70 24.93
N VAL A 360 20.18 -5.77 25.37
CA VAL A 360 20.01 -6.98 24.57
C VAL A 360 19.02 -6.75 23.43
N VAL A 361 17.92 -6.04 23.71
CA VAL A 361 16.95 -5.61 22.65
C VAL A 361 17.63 -4.71 21.64
N ILE A 362 18.46 -3.75 22.11
CA ILE A 362 19.20 -2.86 21.24
C ILE A 362 20.16 -3.66 20.34
N GLU A 363 20.88 -4.63 20.91
CA GLU A 363 21.81 -5.46 20.15
C GLU A 363 21.10 -6.22 19.01
N PHE A 364 20.00 -6.95 19.29
CA PHE A 364 19.25 -7.69 18.26
C PHE A 364 18.64 -6.78 17.21
N GLY A 365 18.03 -5.68 17.63
CA GLY A 365 17.42 -4.70 16.71
C GLY A 365 18.46 -4.05 15.80
N SER A 366 19.62 -3.68 16.34
CA SER A 366 20.73 -3.10 15.58
C SER A 366 21.33 -4.10 14.59
N LYS A 367 21.54 -5.35 14.99
CA LYS A 367 21.98 -6.42 14.10
C LYS A 367 21.03 -6.59 12.92
N TYR A 368 19.72 -6.61 13.20
CA TYR A 368 18.71 -6.66 12.16
C TYR A 368 18.81 -5.44 11.21
N LEU A 369 18.85 -4.21 11.72
CA LEU A 369 18.91 -3.00 10.90
C LEU A 369 20.21 -2.93 10.07
N LYS A 370 21.34 -3.34 10.63
CA LYS A 370 22.62 -3.42 9.91
C LYS A 370 22.54 -4.37 8.71
N ILE A 371 21.90 -5.54 8.87
CA ILE A 371 21.68 -6.49 7.77
C ILE A 371 20.63 -5.97 6.79
N CYS A 372 19.52 -5.40 7.30
CA CYS A 372 18.46 -4.80 6.49
C CYS A 372 19.04 -3.70 5.56
N ALA A 373 20.03 -2.91 6.02
CA ALA A 373 20.71 -1.90 5.21
C ALA A 373 21.27 -2.46 3.89
N PHE A 374 21.73 -3.72 3.87
CA PHE A 374 22.20 -4.41 2.66
C PHE A 374 21.06 -4.97 1.80
N ILE A 375 19.87 -5.18 2.38
CA ILE A 375 18.69 -5.66 1.64
C ILE A 375 17.98 -4.50 0.94
N LEU A 376 17.95 -3.32 1.55
CA LEU A 376 17.21 -2.15 1.06
C LEU A 376 17.42 -1.84 -0.41
N PRO A 377 18.66 -1.85 -0.98
CA PRO A 377 18.85 -1.55 -2.40
C PRO A 377 18.27 -2.59 -3.36
N ALA A 378 17.93 -3.81 -2.90
CA ALA A 378 17.26 -4.82 -3.70
C ALA A 378 15.72 -4.56 -3.81
N TYR A 379 15.12 -3.89 -2.84
CA TYR A 379 13.67 -3.65 -2.80
C TYR A 379 13.11 -2.85 -3.98
N PRO A 380 13.76 -1.78 -4.49
CA PRO A 380 13.29 -1.10 -5.68
C PRO A 380 13.04 -2.02 -6.87
N ILE A 381 13.93 -2.99 -7.11
CA ILE A 381 13.79 -3.94 -8.21
C ILE A 381 12.48 -4.71 -8.06
N PHE A 382 12.18 -5.18 -6.86
CA PHE A 382 10.97 -5.95 -6.59
C PHE A 382 9.69 -5.09 -6.65
N PHE A 383 9.64 -3.99 -5.89
CA PHE A 383 8.42 -3.17 -5.78
C PHE A 383 8.06 -2.49 -7.10
N LEU A 384 9.05 -1.92 -7.80
CA LEU A 384 8.78 -1.19 -9.04
C LEU A 384 8.51 -2.13 -10.22
N SER A 385 9.10 -3.34 -10.25
CA SER A 385 8.75 -4.35 -11.24
C SER A 385 7.32 -4.82 -11.08
N ASN A 386 6.86 -5.05 -9.83
CA ASN A 386 5.47 -5.35 -9.55
C ASN A 386 4.56 -4.19 -9.99
N GLY A 387 4.93 -2.94 -9.67
CA GLY A 387 4.20 -1.75 -10.12
C GLY A 387 4.09 -1.64 -11.63
N LEU A 388 5.15 -1.96 -12.36
CA LEU A 388 5.12 -2.02 -13.82
C LEU A 388 4.13 -3.08 -14.33
N PHE A 389 4.21 -4.33 -13.83
CA PHE A 389 3.28 -5.37 -14.23
C PHE A 389 1.82 -5.01 -13.91
N MET A 390 1.56 -4.41 -12.75
CA MET A 390 0.24 -3.91 -12.38
C MET A 390 -0.24 -2.81 -13.34
N ALA A 391 0.63 -1.88 -13.72
CA ALA A 391 0.30 -0.78 -14.62
C ALA A 391 -0.05 -1.24 -16.05
N ILE A 392 0.57 -2.33 -16.53
CA ILE A 392 0.34 -2.88 -17.86
C ILE A 392 -0.74 -3.99 -17.88
N LYS A 393 -1.60 -4.04 -16.87
CA LYS A 393 -2.70 -5.03 -16.74
C LYS A 393 -2.22 -6.50 -16.66
N LYS A 394 -1.04 -6.72 -16.04
CA LYS A 394 -0.43 -8.04 -15.83
C LYS A 394 -0.19 -8.34 -14.35
N SER A 395 -1.22 -8.07 -13.53
CA SER A 395 -1.17 -8.23 -12.06
C SER A 395 -0.88 -9.68 -11.64
N GLU A 396 -1.21 -10.66 -12.48
CA GLU A 396 -0.88 -12.07 -12.26
C GLU A 396 0.64 -12.31 -12.18
N ASN A 397 1.45 -11.61 -12.98
CA ASN A 397 2.91 -11.71 -12.91
C ASN A 397 3.46 -11.14 -11.61
N ALA A 398 2.89 -10.01 -11.15
CA ALA A 398 3.22 -9.44 -9.85
C ALA A 398 2.84 -10.39 -8.71
N MET A 399 1.67 -11.05 -8.79
CA MET A 399 1.25 -12.05 -7.80
C MET A 399 2.22 -13.23 -7.75
N ILE A 400 2.57 -13.80 -8.89
CA ILE A 400 3.52 -14.94 -8.94
C ILE A 400 4.85 -14.54 -8.30
N SER A 401 5.39 -13.37 -8.64
CA SER A 401 6.60 -12.83 -8.04
C SER A 401 6.47 -12.67 -6.51
N ASN A 402 5.34 -12.15 -6.03
CA ASN A 402 5.07 -12.00 -4.60
C ASN A 402 4.96 -13.34 -3.88
N LEU A 403 4.31 -14.35 -4.48
CA LEU A 403 4.19 -15.69 -3.90
C LEU A 403 5.56 -16.36 -3.79
N PHE A 404 6.42 -16.20 -4.80
CA PHE A 404 7.79 -16.71 -4.72
C PHE A 404 8.59 -15.99 -3.63
N ARG A 405 8.60 -14.65 -3.63
CA ARG A 405 9.39 -13.88 -2.67
C ARG A 405 8.87 -13.99 -1.24
N ASN A 406 7.56 -13.89 -1.06
CA ASN A 406 6.95 -13.83 0.28
C ASN A 406 6.32 -15.14 0.75
N GLY A 407 6.21 -16.15 -0.10
CA GLY A 407 5.75 -17.49 0.24
C GLY A 407 6.87 -18.51 0.23
N PHE A 408 7.40 -18.78 -0.95
CA PHE A 408 8.40 -19.85 -1.15
C PHE A 408 9.75 -19.54 -0.51
N ASN A 409 10.33 -18.36 -0.77
CA ASN A 409 11.65 -18.00 -0.27
C ASN A 409 11.77 -18.04 1.27
N PRO A 410 10.81 -17.50 2.06
CA PRO A 410 10.86 -17.58 3.52
C PRO A 410 10.87 -19.02 4.04
N ILE A 411 10.09 -19.89 3.41
CA ILE A 411 10.03 -21.32 3.78
C ILE A 411 11.40 -21.96 3.53
N MET A 412 11.99 -21.70 2.36
CA MET A 412 13.31 -22.26 2.03
C MET A 412 14.41 -21.75 2.97
N VAL A 413 14.41 -20.44 3.26
CA VAL A 413 15.38 -19.88 4.21
C VAL A 413 15.17 -20.45 5.62
N PHE A 414 13.94 -20.58 6.08
CA PHE A 414 13.60 -21.16 7.37
C PHE A 414 14.10 -22.62 7.48
N LEU A 415 13.78 -23.46 6.50
CA LEU A 415 14.18 -24.87 6.49
C LEU A 415 15.69 -25.03 6.45
N PHE A 416 16.37 -24.25 5.60
CA PHE A 416 17.83 -24.29 5.49
C PHE A 416 18.51 -23.78 6.76
N ALA A 417 18.06 -22.65 7.29
CA ALA A 417 18.57 -22.08 8.53
C ALA A 417 18.40 -23.05 9.73
N ARG A 418 17.27 -23.75 9.77
CA ARG A 418 17.02 -24.77 10.79
C ARG A 418 17.93 -25.99 10.61
N TYR A 419 18.17 -26.40 9.37
CA TYR A 419 19.06 -27.53 9.07
C TYR A 419 20.50 -27.28 9.53
N ILE A 420 21.02 -26.06 9.35
CA ILE A 420 22.38 -25.69 9.75
C ILE A 420 22.47 -25.11 11.18
N ASN A 421 21.37 -25.08 11.93
CA ASN A 421 21.26 -24.42 13.24
C ASN A 421 21.77 -22.97 13.20
N ALA A 422 21.33 -22.19 12.22
CA ALA A 422 21.77 -20.83 11.98
C ALA A 422 21.48 -19.91 13.17
N SER A 423 22.41 -19.04 13.50
CA SER A 423 22.15 -17.94 14.45
C SER A 423 21.16 -16.93 13.90
N PHE A 424 20.66 -16.02 14.76
CA PHE A 424 19.83 -14.90 14.36
C PHE A 424 20.43 -14.10 13.18
N GLU A 425 21.70 -13.76 13.27
CA GLU A 425 22.41 -13.02 12.21
C GLU A 425 22.54 -13.83 10.93
N THR A 426 22.91 -15.09 11.03
CA THR A 426 23.06 -15.99 9.87
C THR A 426 21.74 -16.16 9.14
N PHE A 427 20.62 -16.25 9.85
CA PHE A 427 19.28 -16.29 9.25
C PHE A 427 19.02 -15.06 8.38
N PHE A 428 19.28 -13.86 8.90
CA PHE A 428 19.05 -12.63 8.13
C PHE A 428 20.04 -12.42 6.98
N TRP A 429 21.29 -12.91 7.11
CA TRP A 429 22.22 -12.91 5.98
C TRP A 429 21.79 -13.87 4.87
N LEU A 430 21.29 -15.05 5.21
CA LEU A 430 20.69 -15.96 4.23
C LEU A 430 19.47 -15.28 3.55
N TRP A 431 18.64 -14.62 4.34
CA TRP A 431 17.51 -13.83 3.85
C TRP A 431 17.94 -12.74 2.88
N ALA A 432 19.00 -12.00 3.22
CA ALA A 432 19.59 -10.98 2.36
C ALA A 432 20.08 -11.57 1.03
N GLY A 433 20.84 -12.65 1.08
CA GLY A 433 21.36 -13.34 -0.10
C GLY A 433 20.25 -13.79 -1.05
N VAL A 434 19.22 -14.45 -0.51
CA VAL A 434 18.06 -14.91 -1.30
C VAL A 434 17.29 -13.73 -1.92
N ASN A 435 17.12 -12.62 -1.20
CA ASN A 435 16.47 -11.42 -1.76
C ASN A 435 17.27 -10.83 -2.94
N TRP A 436 18.58 -10.79 -2.86
CA TRP A 436 19.42 -10.30 -3.97
C TRP A 436 19.38 -11.23 -5.18
N ILE A 437 19.52 -12.55 -4.98
CA ILE A 437 19.43 -13.55 -6.06
C ILE A 437 18.06 -13.44 -6.74
N PHE A 438 16.99 -13.43 -5.95
CA PHE A 438 15.64 -13.30 -6.48
C PHE A 438 15.45 -11.99 -7.27
N SER A 439 15.92 -10.87 -6.73
CA SER A 439 15.82 -9.56 -7.40
C SER A 439 16.59 -9.54 -8.72
N GLY A 440 17.78 -10.15 -8.76
CA GLY A 440 18.58 -10.29 -10.00
C GLY A 440 17.87 -11.14 -11.06
N ILE A 441 17.31 -12.29 -10.68
CA ILE A 441 16.53 -13.15 -11.57
C ILE A 441 15.29 -12.41 -12.07
N TYR A 442 14.56 -11.75 -11.16
CA TYR A 442 13.33 -11.04 -11.51
C TYR A 442 13.58 -9.87 -12.46
N LEU A 443 14.65 -9.10 -12.23
CA LEU A 443 15.08 -8.03 -13.14
C LEU A 443 15.44 -8.59 -14.53
N SER A 444 16.14 -9.71 -14.59
CA SER A 444 16.52 -10.36 -15.86
C SER A 444 15.30 -10.82 -16.66
N ILE A 445 14.32 -11.44 -15.96
CA ILE A 445 13.04 -11.85 -16.56
C ILE A 445 12.28 -10.62 -17.07
N LEU A 446 12.25 -9.54 -16.29
CA LEU A 446 11.56 -8.31 -16.69
C LEU A 446 12.22 -7.65 -17.91
N ILE A 447 13.55 -7.54 -17.93
CA ILE A 447 14.28 -7.00 -19.10
C ILE A 447 13.98 -7.81 -20.36
N LEU A 448 14.01 -9.14 -20.25
CA LEU A 448 13.67 -10.03 -21.35
C LEU A 448 12.21 -9.82 -21.81
N TYR A 449 11.27 -9.69 -20.86
CA TYR A 449 9.86 -9.41 -21.16
C TYR A 449 9.70 -8.08 -21.90
N LEU A 450 10.35 -7.02 -21.42
CA LEU A 450 10.31 -5.70 -22.06
C LEU A 450 10.88 -5.73 -23.49
N LYS A 451 12.00 -6.46 -23.68
CA LYS A 451 12.60 -6.62 -25.00
C LYS A 451 11.72 -7.43 -25.96
N LEU A 452 11.22 -8.58 -25.54
CA LEU A 452 10.49 -9.49 -26.43
C LEU A 452 9.05 -9.02 -26.75
N ARG A 453 8.37 -8.40 -25.77
CA ARG A 453 6.95 -8.05 -25.92
C ARG A 453 6.75 -6.60 -26.38
N LEU A 454 7.48 -5.65 -25.81
CA LEU A 454 7.27 -4.25 -26.19
C LEU A 454 7.94 -3.88 -27.51
N GLU A 455 9.09 -4.49 -27.85
CA GLU A 455 9.74 -4.24 -29.15
C GLU A 455 8.98 -4.89 -30.33
N LYS A 456 8.47 -6.11 -30.17
CA LYS A 456 7.60 -6.71 -31.18
C LYS A 456 6.33 -5.91 -31.45
N THR A 457 5.75 -5.31 -30.41
CA THR A 457 4.54 -4.50 -30.55
C THR A 457 4.85 -3.13 -31.17
N SER A 458 6.03 -2.54 -30.90
CA SER A 458 6.48 -1.32 -31.56
C SER A 458 6.77 -1.52 -33.06
N ALA A 459 7.36 -2.64 -33.43
CA ALA A 459 7.64 -2.98 -34.84
C ALA A 459 6.36 -3.21 -35.67
N VAL A 460 5.28 -3.71 -35.05
CA VAL A 460 3.97 -3.87 -35.71
C VAL A 460 3.23 -2.55 -35.85
N VAL A 461 3.44 -1.59 -34.93
CA VAL A 461 2.77 -0.29 -34.92
C VAL A 461 3.49 0.75 -35.79
N ASN A 462 4.82 0.63 -35.94
CA ASN A 462 5.66 1.44 -36.83
C ASN A 462 6.51 0.48 -37.68
N PRO A 463 5.99 -0.09 -38.76
CA PRO A 463 6.86 -0.76 -39.71
C PRO A 463 7.84 0.30 -40.25
N GLN A 464 9.13 0.14 -39.93
CA GLN A 464 10.17 0.95 -40.60
C GLN A 464 10.08 0.65 -42.10
N PRO A 465 10.19 1.69 -42.97
CA PRO A 465 10.12 1.52 -44.42
C PRO A 465 11.24 0.63 -44.96
#